data_59c6264fed5080a004f0c5825c644ff8
#
_entry.id   59c6264fed5080a004f0c5825c644ff8
#
_cell.length_a   1.000
_cell.length_b   1.000
_cell.length_c   1.000
_cell.angle_alpha   90.00
_cell.angle_beta   90.00
_cell.angle_gamma   90.00
#
_symmetry.space_group_name_H-M   'P 1'
#
loop_
_entity.id
_entity.type
_entity.pdbx_description
1 polymer ?
#
loop_
_entity_poly.entity_id
_entity_poly.type
_entity_poly.pdbx_seq_one_letter_code
_entity_poly.pdbx_strand_id
1 'polypeptide(L)'
;MPVAVSAMAGTPGKVTTSYSTSTVNSGAWDDSYDIWYNPVRSTNSNNSGLEMMIWLSHIGGTQPAGSAGPTVTLDGISWTVWYGGSGNGGTVSFVANTPTSSVSNLDLGPLAGYAVAKGYMQNSWYLIDVEAGFEPWTSGQGLTADSFNVTVH
;
A
#
# COMPACT_ATOMS: atom_id res chain seq x y z
N MET A 1 14.74 1.56 6.02
CA MET A 1 13.89 1.36 7.21
C MET A 1 13.46 -0.11 7.33
N PRO A 2 14.33 -1.07 7.65
CA PRO A 2 13.86 -2.44 7.76
C PRO A 2 13.14 -2.68 9.11
N VAL A 3 11.83 -2.92 9.06
CA VAL A 3 11.01 -3.31 10.22
C VAL A 3 10.52 -4.74 10.01
N ALA A 4 10.70 -5.61 11.00
CA ALA A 4 10.22 -6.99 10.89
C ALA A 4 8.69 -7.03 10.82
N VAL A 5 8.14 -7.80 9.87
CA VAL A 5 6.69 -7.99 9.72
C VAL A 5 6.06 -8.54 11.00
N SER A 6 6.76 -9.48 11.67
CA SER A 6 6.33 -10.01 12.97
C SER A 6 6.17 -8.94 14.06
N ALA A 7 6.99 -7.89 14.03
CA ALA A 7 6.86 -6.78 14.98
C ALA A 7 5.66 -5.89 14.65
N MET A 8 5.34 -5.71 13.38
CA MET A 8 4.16 -4.96 12.94
C MET A 8 2.88 -5.69 13.30
N ALA A 9 2.80 -6.99 13.02
CA ALA A 9 1.62 -7.80 13.34
C ALA A 9 1.41 -7.98 14.85
N GLY A 10 2.47 -7.97 15.64
CA GLY A 10 2.42 -8.16 17.10
C GLY A 10 2.20 -6.89 17.92
N THR A 11 2.38 -5.71 17.32
CA THR A 11 2.30 -4.42 18.03
C THR A 11 1.47 -3.43 17.22
N PRO A 12 0.21 -3.19 17.61
CA PRO A 12 -0.63 -2.19 16.97
C PRO A 12 0.07 -0.81 16.91
N GLY A 13 -0.02 -0.15 15.78
CA GLY A 13 0.61 1.14 15.55
C GLY A 13 2.15 1.10 15.45
N LYS A 14 2.76 -0.07 15.27
CA LYS A 14 4.22 -0.19 15.16
C LYS A 14 4.79 0.61 13.99
N VAL A 15 4.08 0.64 12.87
CA VAL A 15 4.38 1.49 11.72
C VAL A 15 3.10 2.17 11.29
N THR A 16 3.06 3.48 11.41
CA THR A 16 1.93 4.30 10.96
C THR A 16 2.36 5.26 9.87
N THR A 17 1.42 5.61 9.00
CA THR A 17 1.65 6.56 7.93
C THR A 17 0.49 7.54 7.81
N SER A 18 0.81 8.76 7.39
CA SER A 18 -0.18 9.78 7.03
C SER A 18 0.18 10.36 5.67
N TYR A 19 -0.81 10.57 4.84
CA TYR A 19 -0.64 11.07 3.49
C TYR A 19 -1.86 11.88 3.09
N SER A 20 -1.64 13.01 2.43
CA SER A 20 -2.70 13.84 1.88
C SER A 20 -2.33 14.37 0.51
N THR A 21 -3.33 14.51 -0.35
CA THR A 21 -3.20 14.88 -1.75
C THR A 21 -4.24 15.88 -2.19
N SER A 22 -3.91 16.63 -3.23
CA SER A 22 -4.84 17.40 -4.04
C SER A 22 -4.97 16.74 -5.41
N THR A 23 -6.19 16.37 -5.79
CA THR A 23 -6.47 15.63 -7.00
C THR A 23 -7.22 16.46 -8.04
N VAL A 24 -7.18 16.02 -9.29
CA VAL A 24 -7.92 16.61 -10.41
C VAL A 24 -8.90 15.61 -10.99
N ASN A 25 -10.05 16.07 -11.45
CA ASN A 25 -11.07 15.21 -12.04
C ASN A 25 -10.89 15.09 -13.57
N SER A 26 -9.68 14.77 -14.01
CA SER A 26 -9.36 14.59 -15.43
C SER A 26 -8.18 13.62 -15.60
N GLY A 27 -8.14 12.96 -16.75
CA GLY A 27 -7.10 11.97 -17.05
C GLY A 27 -7.41 10.58 -16.50
N ALA A 28 -6.37 9.78 -16.37
CA ALA A 28 -6.41 8.45 -15.77
C ALA A 28 -5.19 8.31 -14.84
N TRP A 29 -5.44 8.11 -13.57
CA TRP A 29 -4.41 8.05 -12.53
C TRP A 29 -4.91 7.26 -11.32
N ASP A 30 -4.00 6.84 -10.51
CA ASP A 30 -4.25 6.42 -9.14
C ASP A 30 -3.43 7.24 -8.15
N ASP A 31 -3.96 7.35 -6.93
CA ASP A 31 -3.39 7.98 -5.76
C ASP A 31 -3.15 6.90 -4.72
N SER A 32 -1.89 6.54 -4.54
CA SER A 32 -1.56 5.29 -3.85
C SER A 32 -0.29 5.38 -3.03
N TYR A 33 -0.18 4.41 -2.11
CA TYR A 33 1.09 3.99 -1.53
C TYR A 33 1.67 2.86 -2.35
N ASP A 34 3.00 2.80 -2.36
CA ASP A 34 3.81 1.71 -2.84
C ASP A 34 4.75 1.26 -1.72
N ILE A 35 4.54 0.03 -1.23
CA ILE A 35 5.15 -0.47 -0.01
C ILE A 35 5.87 -1.78 -0.30
N TRP A 36 7.15 -1.83 0.00
CA TRP A 36 7.99 -2.97 -0.34
C TRP A 36 8.34 -3.83 0.86
N TYR A 37 8.13 -5.14 0.71
CA TYR A 37 8.50 -6.17 1.69
C TYR A 37 9.49 -7.15 1.10
N ASN A 38 10.50 -7.55 1.87
CA ASN A 38 11.58 -8.41 1.43
C ASN A 38 11.87 -9.53 2.43
N PRO A 39 12.22 -10.75 1.95
CA PRO A 39 12.69 -11.82 2.83
C PRO A 39 14.01 -11.49 3.52
N VAL A 40 14.80 -10.61 2.94
CA VAL A 40 16.10 -10.19 3.48
C VAL A 40 16.00 -8.78 4.03
N ARG A 41 16.61 -8.55 5.19
CA ARG A 41 16.73 -7.21 5.80
C ARG A 41 17.67 -6.36 4.94
N SER A 42 17.11 -5.63 4.00
CA SER A 42 17.82 -4.76 3.06
C SER A 42 17.31 -3.34 3.15
N THR A 43 18.16 -2.38 2.78
CA THR A 43 17.77 -0.98 2.57
C THR A 43 17.61 -0.65 1.09
N ASN A 44 17.88 -1.61 0.21
CA ASN A 44 17.61 -1.44 -1.21
C ASN A 44 16.15 -1.79 -1.48
N SER A 45 15.40 -0.87 -2.06
CA SER A 45 14.08 -1.09 -2.64
C SER A 45 14.22 -2.03 -3.84
N ASN A 46 14.42 -3.28 -3.57
CA ASN A 46 14.60 -4.28 -4.59
C ASN A 46 13.47 -5.29 -4.47
N ASN A 47 12.59 -5.32 -5.45
CA ASN A 47 11.36 -6.11 -5.53
C ASN A 47 11.60 -7.64 -5.60
N SER A 48 12.43 -8.16 -4.73
CA SER A 48 12.60 -9.61 -4.53
C SER A 48 11.55 -10.23 -3.60
N GLY A 49 10.59 -9.44 -3.13
CA GLY A 49 9.53 -9.84 -2.23
C GLY A 49 8.16 -9.39 -2.70
N LEU A 50 7.31 -8.93 -1.77
CA LEU A 50 5.95 -8.46 -2.04
C LEU A 50 5.95 -6.94 -2.24
N GLU A 51 5.26 -6.51 -3.29
CA GLU A 51 4.75 -5.16 -3.43
C GLU A 51 3.36 -5.09 -2.80
N MET A 52 3.16 -4.15 -1.90
CA MET A 52 1.86 -3.84 -1.34
C MET A 52 1.47 -2.43 -1.74
N MET A 53 0.38 -2.29 -2.48
CA MET A 53 -0.18 -0.99 -2.81
C MET A 53 -1.40 -0.69 -1.94
N ILE A 54 -1.60 0.59 -1.61
CA ILE A 54 -2.81 1.08 -0.94
C ILE A 54 -3.35 2.21 -1.79
N TRP A 55 -4.43 1.94 -2.52
CA TRP A 55 -5.07 2.89 -3.42
C TRP A 55 -6.13 3.69 -2.67
N LEU A 56 -5.88 4.96 -2.45
CA LEU A 56 -6.81 5.87 -1.77
C LEU A 56 -7.91 6.35 -2.70
N SER A 57 -7.56 6.65 -3.95
CA SER A 57 -8.50 7.03 -5.00
C SER A 57 -7.93 6.74 -6.39
N HIS A 58 -8.79 6.66 -7.38
CA HIS A 58 -8.39 6.47 -8.78
C HIS A 58 -9.51 6.89 -9.73
N ILE A 59 -9.14 7.29 -10.94
CA ILE A 59 -10.07 7.64 -12.02
C ILE A 59 -9.58 7.15 -13.39
N GLY A 60 -10.45 7.27 -14.40
CA GLY A 60 -10.08 6.97 -15.79
C GLY A 60 -10.00 5.49 -16.12
N GLY A 61 -10.60 4.62 -15.30
CA GLY A 61 -10.62 3.18 -15.54
C GLY A 61 -9.33 2.48 -15.16
N THR A 62 -8.45 3.14 -14.37
CA THR A 62 -7.25 2.49 -13.80
C THR A 62 -7.66 1.40 -12.82
N GLN A 63 -6.90 0.34 -12.77
CA GLN A 63 -7.12 -0.78 -11.85
C GLN A 63 -5.81 -1.43 -11.45
N PRO A 64 -5.72 -1.98 -10.23
CA PRO A 64 -4.52 -2.67 -9.77
C PRO A 64 -4.17 -3.89 -10.60
N ALA A 65 -2.93 -4.36 -10.43
CA ALA A 65 -2.47 -5.62 -11.01
C ALA A 65 -3.29 -6.82 -10.50
N GLY A 66 -3.55 -7.76 -11.39
CA GLY A 66 -4.24 -9.01 -11.06
C GLY A 66 -5.76 -8.92 -11.10
N SER A 67 -6.41 -9.51 -10.12
CA SER A 67 -7.87 -9.65 -10.06
C SER A 67 -8.43 -9.21 -8.72
N ALA A 68 -9.63 -8.62 -8.75
CA ALA A 68 -10.35 -8.27 -7.54
C ALA A 68 -10.77 -9.51 -6.74
N GLY A 69 -10.54 -9.44 -5.46
CA GLY A 69 -10.90 -10.45 -4.47
C GLY A 69 -11.94 -9.92 -3.47
N PRO A 70 -11.84 -10.34 -2.20
CA PRO A 70 -12.82 -10.00 -1.18
C PRO A 70 -12.73 -8.54 -0.74
N THR A 71 -13.83 -8.06 -0.16
CA THR A 71 -13.85 -6.84 0.65
C THR A 71 -13.49 -7.18 2.10
N VAL A 72 -12.63 -6.38 2.70
CA VAL A 72 -12.18 -6.52 4.09
C VAL A 72 -12.19 -5.16 4.79
N THR A 73 -12.31 -5.17 6.12
CA THR A 73 -12.12 -3.95 6.92
C THR A 73 -10.84 -4.09 7.73
N LEU A 74 -9.88 -3.23 7.46
CA LEU A 74 -8.58 -3.19 8.15
C LEU A 74 -8.30 -1.75 8.56
N ASP A 75 -7.86 -1.57 9.80
CA ASP A 75 -7.64 -0.26 10.42
C ASP A 75 -8.83 0.70 10.23
N GLY A 76 -10.06 0.18 10.39
CA GLY A 76 -11.31 0.96 10.29
C GLY A 76 -11.72 1.36 8.87
N ILE A 77 -10.95 1.00 7.85
CA ILE A 77 -11.22 1.33 6.44
C ILE A 77 -11.64 0.07 5.69
N SER A 78 -12.65 0.21 4.82
CA SER A 78 -13.13 -0.87 3.96
C SER A 78 -12.36 -0.88 2.64
N TRP A 79 -11.78 -2.04 2.32
CA TRP A 79 -10.92 -2.25 1.16
C TRP A 79 -11.44 -3.38 0.27
N THR A 80 -11.37 -3.22 -1.03
CA THR A 80 -11.39 -4.35 -1.96
C THR A 80 -9.96 -4.78 -2.23
N VAL A 81 -9.65 -6.06 -1.97
CA VAL A 81 -8.29 -6.56 -2.13
C VAL A 81 -8.09 -7.13 -3.52
N TRP A 82 -7.05 -6.69 -4.20
CA TRP A 82 -6.58 -7.22 -5.46
C TRP A 82 -5.28 -7.99 -5.25
N TYR A 83 -5.09 -9.06 -6.01
CA TYR A 83 -3.83 -9.78 -6.00
C TYR A 83 -3.47 -10.27 -7.40
N GLY A 84 -2.22 -10.11 -7.75
CA GLY A 84 -1.69 -10.55 -9.03
C GLY A 84 -0.18 -10.39 -9.11
N GLY A 85 0.32 -10.48 -10.34
CA GLY A 85 1.73 -10.35 -10.61
C GLY A 85 2.45 -11.69 -10.70
N SER A 86 3.65 -11.63 -11.22
CA SER A 86 4.59 -12.76 -11.35
C SER A 86 5.89 -12.37 -10.63
N GLY A 87 6.48 -13.32 -9.95
CA GLY A 87 7.73 -13.11 -9.20
C GLY A 87 7.62 -13.58 -7.76
N ASN A 88 8.54 -13.16 -6.93
CA ASN A 88 8.76 -13.73 -5.61
C ASN A 88 7.71 -13.41 -4.53
N GLY A 89 6.67 -12.68 -4.82
CA GLY A 89 5.58 -12.37 -3.88
C GLY A 89 4.38 -11.76 -4.58
N GLY A 90 4.55 -11.26 -5.81
CA GLY A 90 3.50 -10.58 -6.56
C GLY A 90 3.19 -9.20 -5.99
N THR A 91 2.01 -8.72 -6.36
CA THR A 91 1.47 -7.43 -5.90
C THR A 91 0.12 -7.65 -5.24
N VAL A 92 -0.02 -7.21 -4.00
CA VAL A 92 -1.32 -7.10 -3.31
C VAL A 92 -1.72 -5.63 -3.24
N SER A 93 -2.95 -5.31 -3.65
CA SER A 93 -3.44 -3.92 -3.61
C SER A 93 -4.72 -3.83 -2.79
N PHE A 94 -4.75 -2.90 -1.87
CA PHE A 94 -5.93 -2.56 -1.05
C PHE A 94 -6.55 -1.30 -1.62
N VAL A 95 -7.70 -1.42 -2.28
CA VAL A 95 -8.41 -0.30 -2.91
C VAL A 95 -9.50 0.19 -1.98
N ALA A 96 -9.45 1.44 -1.57
CA ALA A 96 -10.44 2.05 -0.71
C ALA A 96 -11.84 2.01 -1.38
N ASN A 97 -12.83 1.40 -0.71
CA ASN A 97 -14.19 1.34 -1.22
C ASN A 97 -14.89 2.71 -1.20
N THR A 98 -14.43 3.59 -0.33
CA THR A 98 -14.79 5.01 -0.32
C THR A 98 -13.53 5.80 -0.65
N PRO A 99 -13.42 6.38 -1.86
CA PRO A 99 -12.27 7.18 -2.24
C PRO A 99 -12.01 8.31 -1.26
N THR A 100 -10.74 8.54 -0.95
CA THR A 100 -10.31 9.63 -0.07
C THR A 100 -9.03 10.26 -0.62
N SER A 101 -8.82 11.53 -0.30
CA SER A 101 -7.57 12.24 -0.60
C SER A 101 -6.62 12.31 0.60
N SER A 102 -6.96 11.67 1.71
CA SER A 102 -6.08 11.67 2.88
C SER A 102 -6.36 10.50 3.82
N VAL A 103 -5.29 10.04 4.46
CA VAL A 103 -5.32 9.15 5.63
C VAL A 103 -4.42 9.72 6.71
N SER A 104 -4.77 9.47 7.97
CA SER A 104 -4.01 9.93 9.12
C SER A 104 -3.74 8.76 10.05
N ASN A 105 -2.47 8.55 10.38
CA ASN A 105 -2.02 7.47 11.27
C ASN A 105 -2.52 6.07 10.87
N LEU A 106 -2.63 5.80 9.56
CA LEU A 106 -2.97 4.49 9.04
C LEU A 106 -1.96 3.45 9.55
N ASP A 107 -2.42 2.45 10.29
CA ASP A 107 -1.59 1.37 10.80
C ASP A 107 -1.35 0.32 9.70
N LEU A 108 -0.11 0.14 9.30
CA LEU A 108 0.28 -0.84 8.28
C LEU A 108 0.28 -2.29 8.81
N GLY A 109 0.23 -2.49 10.13
CA GLY A 109 0.23 -3.81 10.75
C GLY A 109 -0.93 -4.71 10.33
N PRO A 110 -2.20 -4.25 10.38
CA PRO A 110 -3.36 -5.02 9.93
C PRO A 110 -3.29 -5.46 8.45
N LEU A 111 -2.81 -4.58 7.56
CA LEU A 111 -2.65 -4.89 6.14
C LEU A 111 -1.55 -5.92 5.91
N ALA A 112 -0.41 -5.76 6.59
CA ALA A 112 0.68 -6.73 6.58
C ALA A 112 0.23 -8.09 7.12
N GLY A 113 -0.51 -8.10 8.23
CA GLY A 113 -1.10 -9.32 8.82
C GLY A 113 -2.03 -10.05 7.87
N TYR A 114 -2.85 -9.32 7.10
CA TYR A 114 -3.69 -9.90 6.06
C TYR A 114 -2.84 -10.59 4.97
N ALA A 115 -1.81 -9.93 4.47
CA ALA A 115 -0.93 -10.50 3.44
C ALA A 115 -0.21 -11.76 3.93
N VAL A 116 0.21 -11.81 5.20
CA VAL A 116 0.77 -13.02 5.83
C VAL A 116 -0.27 -14.12 5.90
N ALA A 117 -1.49 -13.83 6.38
CA ALA A 117 -2.56 -14.81 6.51
C ALA A 117 -2.98 -15.42 5.16
N LYS A 118 -2.84 -14.66 4.07
CA LYS A 118 -3.09 -15.13 2.70
C LYS A 118 -1.90 -15.87 2.08
N GLY A 119 -0.76 -15.90 2.73
CA GLY A 119 0.46 -16.52 2.20
C GLY A 119 1.16 -15.71 1.11
N TYR A 120 0.84 -14.42 0.97
CA TYR A 120 1.49 -13.54 0.00
C TYR A 120 2.90 -13.14 0.43
N MET A 121 3.14 -13.11 1.74
CA MET A 121 4.46 -12.95 2.34
C MET A 121 4.57 -13.75 3.64
N GLN A 122 5.76 -13.82 4.19
CA GLN A 122 6.03 -14.52 5.45
C GLN A 122 6.22 -13.54 6.60
N ASN A 123 5.86 -13.98 7.79
CA ASN A 123 6.04 -13.22 9.02
C ASN A 123 7.50 -12.91 9.36
N SER A 124 8.43 -13.66 8.78
CA SER A 124 9.87 -13.48 8.90
C SER A 124 10.45 -12.39 7.98
N TRP A 125 9.64 -11.83 7.08
CA TRP A 125 10.08 -10.79 6.15
C TRP A 125 10.16 -9.42 6.82
N TYR A 126 10.60 -8.43 6.06
CA TYR A 126 10.81 -7.06 6.53
C TYR A 126 10.09 -6.07 5.61
N LEU A 127 9.44 -5.08 6.21
CA LEU A 127 9.10 -3.83 5.54
C LEU A 127 10.41 -3.10 5.27
N ILE A 128 10.70 -2.81 4.02
CA ILE A 128 11.95 -2.15 3.62
C ILE A 128 11.75 -0.73 3.13
N ASP A 129 10.60 -0.44 2.50
CA ASP A 129 10.30 0.89 1.99
C ASP A 129 8.81 1.20 2.04
N VAL A 130 8.49 2.49 2.17
CA VAL A 130 7.13 3.04 2.08
C VAL A 130 7.21 4.31 1.26
N GLU A 131 6.57 4.29 0.11
CA GLU A 131 6.45 5.41 -0.81
C GLU A 131 4.98 5.80 -0.95
N ALA A 132 4.69 7.02 -1.39
CA ALA A 132 3.34 7.47 -1.70
C ALA A 132 3.36 8.52 -2.79
N GLY A 133 2.37 8.47 -3.68
CA GLY A 133 2.29 9.39 -4.81
C GLY A 133 1.17 9.02 -5.77
N PHE A 134 1.36 9.40 -7.00
CA PHE A 134 0.45 9.13 -8.09
C PHE A 134 1.12 8.32 -9.18
N GLU A 135 0.35 7.43 -9.80
CA GLU A 135 0.69 6.85 -11.10
C GLU A 135 -0.18 7.49 -12.18
N PRO A 136 0.32 8.49 -12.92
CA PRO A 136 -0.42 9.07 -14.03
C PRO A 136 -0.32 8.18 -15.27
N TRP A 137 -1.42 7.53 -15.63
CA TRP A 137 -1.50 6.68 -16.84
C TRP A 137 -1.76 7.51 -18.09
N THR A 138 -2.61 8.54 -17.95
CA THR A 138 -2.91 9.49 -19.02
C THR A 138 -3.21 10.84 -18.40
N SER A 139 -2.41 11.87 -18.77
CA SER A 139 -2.50 13.18 -18.14
C SER A 139 -2.10 13.14 -16.65
N GLY A 140 -2.44 14.12 -15.85
CA GLY A 140 -2.11 14.19 -14.42
C GLY A 140 -1.63 15.57 -14.00
N GLN A 141 -1.79 16.56 -14.86
CA GLN A 141 -1.47 17.94 -14.51
C GLN A 141 -2.34 18.42 -13.35
N GLY A 142 -1.71 18.95 -12.30
CA GLY A 142 -2.39 19.45 -11.11
C GLY A 142 -2.54 18.44 -9.97
N LEU A 143 -2.11 17.19 -10.15
CA LEU A 143 -1.96 16.23 -9.05
C LEU A 143 -0.82 16.67 -8.15
N THR A 144 -1.06 16.71 -6.83
CA THR A 144 -0.08 17.14 -5.84
C THR A 144 -0.11 16.25 -4.61
N ALA A 145 1.05 15.76 -4.19
CA ALA A 145 1.25 15.19 -2.87
C ALA A 145 1.48 16.35 -1.88
N ASP A 146 0.52 16.60 -1.00
CA ASP A 146 0.55 17.76 -0.11
C ASP A 146 1.35 17.48 1.15
N SER A 147 1.22 16.28 1.70
CA SER A 147 2.01 15.83 2.85
C SER A 147 2.17 14.32 2.87
N PHE A 148 3.30 13.86 3.38
CA PHE A 148 3.58 12.44 3.57
C PHE A 148 4.53 12.25 4.76
N ASN A 149 4.20 11.30 5.63
CA ASN A 149 5.11 10.86 6.67
C ASN A 149 4.93 9.38 7.01
N VAL A 150 5.96 8.78 7.55
CA VAL A 150 5.96 7.42 8.11
C VAL A 150 6.63 7.47 9.47
N THR A 151 5.99 6.85 10.47
CA THR A 151 6.52 6.77 11.83
C THR A 151 6.69 5.31 12.25
N VAL A 152 7.87 4.99 12.79
CA VAL A 152 8.15 3.69 13.44
C VAL A 152 8.20 3.94 14.94
N HIS A 153 7.34 3.28 15.70
CA HIS A 153 7.19 3.40 17.16
C HIS A 153 7.95 2.33 17.92
#